data_7549249578b34d3080504f559ba2315d
#
_entry.id   7549249578b34d3080504f559ba2315d
#
_cell.length_a   1.000
_cell.length_b   1.000
_cell.length_c   1.000
_cell.angle_alpha   90.00
_cell.angle_beta   90.00
_cell.angle_gamma   90.00
#
_symmetry.space_group_name_H-M   'P 1'
#
loop_
_entity.id
_entity.type
_entity.pdbx_description
1 polymer ?
#
loop_
_entity_poly.entity_id
_entity_poly.type
_entity_poly.pdbx_seq_one_letter_code
_entity_poly.pdbx_strand_id
1 'polypeptide(L)'
;MMYVLDTNVVSELRKIQVGKADSNVAAWTQSVDASELFVSAITIMELELGVLSIERKDITQGTLLRIWMEQHVLPEFSERTLPVDTVVALRCAQLHVPDRCDERDALIAATALVHGMAVVTRNVADFQPTGVTILNPWEWRIHTCSE
;
A
#
# COMPACT_ATOMS: atom_id res chain seq x y z
N MET A 1 -7.91 -4.09 13.72
CA MET A 1 -6.58 -3.71 13.23
C MET A 1 -6.73 -2.83 12.01
N MET A 2 -5.97 -1.77 11.93
CA MET A 2 -5.94 -0.92 10.74
C MET A 2 -4.64 -1.14 9.98
N TYR A 3 -4.67 -0.90 8.69
CA TYR A 3 -3.60 -1.28 7.77
C TYR A 3 -3.18 -0.13 6.88
N VAL A 4 -1.87 -0.01 6.63
CA VAL A 4 -1.32 0.88 5.61
C VAL A 4 -0.94 0.00 4.42
N LEU A 5 -1.59 0.21 3.28
CA LEU A 5 -1.35 -0.57 2.08
C LEU A 5 -0.13 -0.03 1.34
N ASP A 6 0.82 -0.91 1.03
CA ASP A 6 1.93 -0.56 0.15
C ASP A 6 1.43 -0.44 -1.29
N THR A 7 2.18 0.24 -2.11
CA THR A 7 1.83 0.53 -3.50
C THR A 7 1.49 -0.73 -4.30
N ASN A 8 2.25 -1.82 -4.11
CA ASN A 8 2.00 -3.07 -4.84
C ASN A 8 0.63 -3.67 -4.52
N VAL A 9 0.14 -3.47 -3.30
CA VAL A 9 -1.18 -3.96 -2.90
C VAL A 9 -2.27 -3.14 -3.59
N VAL A 10 -2.17 -1.82 -3.59
CA VAL A 10 -3.16 -0.96 -4.25
C VAL A 10 -3.23 -1.27 -5.74
N SER A 11 -2.07 -1.48 -6.38
CA SER A 11 -2.01 -1.87 -7.79
C SER A 11 -2.69 -3.23 -8.03
N GLU A 12 -2.54 -4.17 -7.11
CA GLU A 12 -3.20 -5.47 -7.23
C GLU A 12 -4.72 -5.36 -7.08
N LEU A 13 -5.19 -4.47 -6.19
CA LEU A 13 -6.62 -4.27 -5.99
C LEU A 13 -7.33 -3.81 -7.27
N ARG A 14 -6.63 -3.07 -8.14
CA ARG A 14 -7.17 -2.67 -9.45
C ARG A 14 -7.62 -3.86 -10.27
N LYS A 15 -6.91 -4.98 -10.13
CA LYS A 15 -7.18 -6.19 -10.92
C LYS A 15 -8.40 -6.98 -10.42
N ILE A 16 -8.90 -6.68 -9.24
CA ILE A 16 -10.06 -7.40 -8.67
C ILE A 16 -11.28 -7.20 -9.56
N GLN A 17 -11.50 -5.97 -10.05
CA GLN A 17 -12.68 -5.64 -10.86
C GLN A 17 -12.72 -6.39 -12.18
N VAL A 18 -11.56 -6.80 -12.71
CA VAL A 18 -11.47 -7.56 -13.97
C VAL A 18 -11.19 -9.04 -13.73
N GLY A 19 -11.24 -9.50 -12.49
CA GLY A 19 -11.05 -10.91 -12.14
C GLY A 19 -9.64 -11.44 -12.32
N LYS A 20 -8.64 -10.58 -12.38
CA LYS A 20 -7.23 -10.96 -12.61
C LYS A 20 -6.36 -10.79 -11.39
N ALA A 21 -6.93 -10.40 -10.24
CA ALA A 21 -6.16 -10.27 -9.01
C ALA A 21 -5.77 -11.63 -8.46
N ASP A 22 -4.67 -11.66 -7.71
CA ASP A 22 -4.29 -12.85 -6.95
C ASP A 22 -5.44 -13.25 -6.03
N SER A 23 -5.78 -14.54 -6.00
CA SER A 23 -6.94 -15.03 -5.24
C SER A 23 -6.79 -14.82 -3.74
N ASN A 24 -5.59 -14.94 -3.20
CA ASN A 24 -5.34 -14.72 -1.78
C ASN A 24 -5.51 -13.24 -1.43
N VAL A 25 -5.01 -12.35 -2.28
CA VAL A 25 -5.17 -10.90 -2.08
C VAL A 25 -6.64 -10.52 -2.12
N ALA A 26 -7.38 -11.01 -3.11
CA ALA A 26 -8.81 -10.74 -3.22
C ALA A 26 -9.57 -11.23 -1.98
N ALA A 27 -9.26 -12.45 -1.52
CA ALA A 27 -9.90 -13.03 -0.34
C ALA A 27 -9.58 -12.23 0.92
N TRP A 28 -8.32 -11.83 1.09
CA TRP A 28 -7.94 -10.99 2.23
C TRP A 28 -8.69 -9.66 2.22
N THR A 29 -8.74 -9.01 1.08
CA THR A 29 -9.41 -7.71 0.94
C THR A 29 -10.89 -7.82 1.31
N GLN A 30 -11.55 -8.91 0.94
CA GLN A 30 -12.94 -9.14 1.30
C GLN A 30 -13.14 -9.44 2.79
N SER A 31 -12.08 -9.88 3.48
CA SER A 31 -12.16 -10.22 4.90
C SER A 31 -12.07 -9.00 5.82
N VAL A 32 -11.67 -7.83 5.29
CA VAL A 32 -11.49 -6.60 6.06
C VAL A 32 -12.45 -5.54 5.58
N ASP A 33 -12.76 -4.58 6.47
CA ASP A 33 -13.60 -3.46 6.11
C ASP A 33 -12.74 -2.41 5.38
N ALA A 34 -13.27 -1.82 4.32
CA ALA A 34 -12.56 -0.78 3.57
C ALA A 34 -12.13 0.38 4.47
N SER A 35 -12.91 0.69 5.52
CA SER A 35 -12.58 1.76 6.46
C SER A 35 -11.30 1.49 7.27
N GLU A 36 -10.82 0.25 7.29
CA GLU A 36 -9.60 -0.13 7.97
C GLU A 36 -8.36 -0.01 7.09
N LEU A 37 -8.53 0.35 5.82
CA LEU A 37 -7.46 0.41 4.83
C LEU A 37 -7.04 1.86 4.57
N PHE A 38 -5.79 2.15 4.85
CA PHE A 38 -5.18 3.47 4.68
C PHE A 38 -4.01 3.39 3.71
N VAL A 39 -3.60 4.53 3.19
CA VAL A 39 -2.38 4.65 2.39
C VAL A 39 -1.56 5.82 2.89
N SER A 40 -0.25 5.77 2.69
CA SER A 40 0.64 6.90 2.90
C SER A 40 0.56 7.84 1.70
N ALA A 41 0.80 9.14 1.93
CA ALA A 41 0.99 10.10 0.85
C ALA A 41 2.08 9.65 -0.12
N ILE A 42 3.08 8.89 0.36
CA ILE A 42 4.14 8.33 -0.48
C ILE A 42 3.57 7.34 -1.49
N THR A 43 2.62 6.51 -1.07
CA THR A 43 1.95 5.58 -1.99
C THR A 43 1.18 6.32 -3.08
N ILE A 44 0.50 7.41 -2.73
CA ILE A 44 -0.17 8.24 -3.73
C ILE A 44 0.84 8.78 -4.75
N MET A 45 2.00 9.25 -4.27
CA MET A 45 3.07 9.72 -5.15
C MET A 45 3.56 8.62 -6.08
N GLU A 46 3.80 7.42 -5.55
CA GLU A 46 4.29 6.30 -6.36
C GLU A 46 3.27 5.87 -7.42
N LEU A 47 1.99 5.84 -7.07
CA LEU A 47 0.94 5.52 -8.02
C LEU A 47 0.86 6.57 -9.12
N GLU A 48 0.94 7.85 -8.78
CA GLU A 48 0.93 8.94 -9.76
C GLU A 48 2.16 8.87 -10.68
N LEU A 49 3.34 8.59 -10.13
CA LEU A 49 4.55 8.37 -10.92
C LEU A 49 4.36 7.25 -11.94
N GLY A 50 3.72 6.16 -11.51
CA GLY A 50 3.42 5.04 -12.41
C GLY A 50 2.48 5.44 -13.53
N VAL A 51 1.42 6.19 -13.21
CA VAL A 51 0.47 6.67 -14.22
C VAL A 51 1.17 7.58 -15.23
N LEU A 52 1.94 8.56 -14.75
CA LEU A 52 2.66 9.49 -15.60
C LEU A 52 3.64 8.77 -16.54
N SER A 53 4.34 7.76 -16.03
CA SER A 53 5.30 6.98 -16.82
C SER A 53 4.60 6.24 -17.96
N ILE A 54 3.44 5.65 -17.69
CA ILE A 54 2.70 4.91 -18.71
C ILE A 54 2.04 5.86 -19.71
N GLU A 55 1.49 6.99 -19.25
CA GLU A 55 0.92 8.02 -20.14
C GLU A 55 1.94 8.46 -21.20
N ARG A 56 3.21 8.54 -20.79
CA ARG A 56 4.28 8.94 -21.71
C ARG A 56 4.59 7.89 -22.78
N LYS A 57 4.42 6.61 -22.46
CA LYS A 57 4.80 5.49 -23.33
C LYS A 57 3.65 4.91 -24.13
N ASP A 58 2.44 4.95 -23.60
CA ASP A 58 1.27 4.27 -24.17
C ASP A 58 0.03 5.05 -23.77
N ILE A 59 -0.49 5.84 -24.73
CA ILE A 59 -1.62 6.73 -24.50
C ILE A 59 -2.86 5.95 -24.07
N THR A 60 -3.12 4.79 -24.69
CA THR A 60 -4.30 3.99 -24.37
C THR A 60 -4.26 3.47 -22.93
N GLN A 61 -3.16 2.85 -22.55
CA GLN A 61 -3.00 2.35 -21.18
C GLN A 61 -2.93 3.49 -20.17
N GLY A 62 -2.25 4.57 -20.53
CA GLY A 62 -2.16 5.75 -19.67
C GLY A 62 -3.52 6.35 -19.37
N THR A 63 -4.41 6.42 -20.36
CA THR A 63 -5.77 6.93 -20.17
C THR A 63 -6.55 6.07 -19.18
N LEU A 64 -6.45 4.74 -19.31
CA LEU A 64 -7.13 3.82 -18.38
C LEU A 64 -6.62 3.97 -16.96
N LEU A 65 -5.29 4.09 -16.78
CA LEU A 65 -4.70 4.26 -15.47
C LEU A 65 -5.06 5.62 -14.87
N ARG A 66 -5.13 6.67 -15.69
CA ARG A 66 -5.53 8.00 -15.21
C ARG A 66 -6.96 7.98 -14.70
N ILE A 67 -7.87 7.33 -15.41
CA ILE A 67 -9.25 7.19 -14.99
C ILE A 67 -9.32 6.43 -13.64
N TRP A 68 -8.56 5.35 -13.52
CA TRP A 68 -8.51 4.58 -12.29
C TRP A 68 -8.00 5.44 -11.12
N MET A 69 -6.92 6.19 -11.33
CA MET A 69 -6.36 7.06 -10.31
C MET A 69 -7.36 8.12 -9.84
N GLU A 70 -7.98 8.82 -10.77
CA GLU A 70 -8.86 9.95 -10.46
C GLU A 70 -10.25 9.55 -9.99
N GLN A 71 -10.78 8.43 -10.47
CA GLN A 71 -12.15 8.02 -10.17
C GLN A 71 -12.25 6.95 -9.10
N HIS A 72 -11.17 6.22 -8.82
CA HIS A 72 -11.19 5.14 -7.84
C HIS A 72 -10.20 5.37 -6.69
N VAL A 73 -8.91 5.58 -6.96
CA VAL A 73 -7.92 5.67 -5.90
C VAL A 73 -8.09 6.93 -5.06
N LEU A 74 -8.05 8.10 -5.68
CA LEU A 74 -8.11 9.35 -4.94
C LEU A 74 -9.43 9.52 -4.17
N PRO A 75 -10.60 9.23 -4.74
CA PRO A 75 -11.84 9.31 -3.97
C PRO A 75 -11.92 8.27 -2.85
N GLU A 76 -11.49 7.03 -3.11
CA GLU A 76 -11.56 5.96 -2.12
C GLU A 76 -10.76 6.29 -0.87
N PHE A 77 -9.55 6.84 -1.04
CA PHE A 77 -8.65 7.12 0.07
C PHE A 77 -8.62 8.58 0.49
N SER A 78 -9.58 9.41 0.04
CA SER A 78 -9.55 10.86 0.30
C SER A 78 -9.45 11.21 1.77
N GLU A 79 -10.09 10.42 2.65
CA GLU A 79 -10.03 10.63 4.11
C GLU A 79 -9.13 9.61 4.81
N ARG A 80 -8.48 8.75 4.05
CA ARG A 80 -7.63 7.69 4.58
C ARG A 80 -6.23 7.71 3.97
N THR A 81 -5.78 8.87 3.51
CA THR A 81 -4.40 9.12 3.09
C THR A 81 -3.67 9.81 4.24
N LEU A 82 -2.65 9.14 4.77
CA LEU A 82 -1.89 9.64 5.92
C LEU A 82 -0.72 10.49 5.43
N PRO A 83 -0.56 11.71 5.99
CA PRO A 83 0.49 12.62 5.53
C PRO A 83 1.87 12.22 6.04
N VAL A 84 2.91 12.71 5.38
CA VAL A 84 4.27 12.69 5.90
C VAL A 84 4.46 14.01 6.65
N ASP A 85 4.12 14.01 7.93
CA ASP A 85 4.26 15.16 8.80
C ASP A 85 5.56 15.08 9.60
N THR A 86 5.76 16.00 10.54
CA THR A 86 6.98 16.06 11.35
C THR A 86 7.18 14.80 12.18
N VAL A 87 6.12 14.27 12.76
CA VAL A 87 6.20 13.06 13.60
C VAL A 87 6.66 11.88 12.76
N VAL A 88 6.06 11.71 11.57
CA VAL A 88 6.45 10.65 10.63
C VAL A 88 7.90 10.84 10.17
N ALA A 89 8.29 12.07 9.85
CA ALA A 89 9.65 12.36 9.40
C ALA A 89 10.68 12.00 10.46
N LEU A 90 10.43 12.35 11.72
CA LEU A 90 11.32 12.03 12.83
C LEU A 90 11.42 10.53 13.05
N ARG A 91 10.30 9.83 12.97
CA ARG A 91 10.28 8.37 13.12
C ARG A 91 11.04 7.70 11.98
N CYS A 92 10.88 8.21 10.76
CA CYS A 92 11.59 7.72 9.57
C CYS A 92 13.10 7.85 9.74
N ALA A 93 13.57 8.99 10.27
CA ALA A 93 14.99 9.18 10.50
C ALA A 93 15.57 8.10 11.41
N GLN A 94 14.82 7.69 12.44
CA GLN A 94 15.25 6.63 13.36
C GLN A 94 15.43 5.29 12.63
N LEU A 95 14.62 5.02 11.62
CA LEU A 95 14.70 3.76 10.88
C LEU A 95 15.97 3.65 10.04
N HIS A 96 16.61 4.78 9.72
CA HIS A 96 17.84 4.79 8.93
C HIS A 96 19.11 4.64 9.79
N VAL A 97 18.98 4.51 11.10
CA VAL A 97 20.12 4.39 12.01
C VAL A 97 19.99 3.09 12.79
N PRO A 98 21.03 2.25 12.85
CA PRO A 98 22.38 2.49 12.31
C PRO A 98 22.51 2.26 10.81
N ASP A 99 21.60 1.50 10.21
CA ASP A 99 21.70 1.13 8.80
C ASP A 99 20.63 1.79 7.97
N ARG A 100 21.03 2.36 6.83
CA ARG A 100 20.11 3.04 5.94
C ARG A 100 19.21 2.05 5.22
N CYS A 101 17.90 2.36 5.14
CA CYS A 101 16.94 1.60 4.34
C CYS A 101 16.46 2.41 3.15
N ASP A 102 15.69 1.77 2.26
CA ASP A 102 15.04 2.49 1.17
C ASP A 102 14.18 3.61 1.74
N GLU A 103 14.30 4.80 1.18
CA GLU A 103 13.67 5.99 1.74
C GLU A 103 12.15 5.94 1.67
N ARG A 104 11.59 5.49 0.55
CA ARG A 104 10.12 5.40 0.41
C ARG A 104 9.52 4.34 1.32
N ASP A 105 10.16 3.17 1.39
CA ASP A 105 9.72 2.11 2.28
C ASP A 105 9.82 2.53 3.74
N ALA A 106 10.88 3.25 4.10
CA ALA A 106 11.05 3.77 5.45
C ALA A 106 9.95 4.78 5.80
N LEU A 107 9.56 5.63 4.87
CA LEU A 107 8.48 6.59 5.09
C LEU A 107 7.13 5.90 5.26
N ILE A 108 6.85 4.87 4.47
CA ILE A 108 5.62 4.09 4.61
C ILE A 108 5.61 3.36 5.97
N ALA A 109 6.74 2.74 6.34
CA ALA A 109 6.86 2.04 7.61
C ALA A 109 6.71 3.00 8.80
N ALA A 110 7.34 4.18 8.72
CA ALA A 110 7.24 5.19 9.77
C ALA A 110 5.80 5.68 9.93
N THR A 111 5.09 5.86 8.84
CA THR A 111 3.68 6.23 8.87
C THR A 111 2.86 5.19 9.63
N ALA A 112 3.07 3.92 9.31
CA ALA A 112 2.36 2.83 10.01
C ALA A 112 2.73 2.78 11.49
N LEU A 113 4.02 2.91 11.82
CA LEU A 113 4.47 2.87 13.21
C LEU A 113 3.88 4.00 14.05
N VAL A 114 3.85 5.22 13.49
CA VAL A 114 3.30 6.38 14.20
C VAL A 114 1.82 6.19 14.49
N HIS A 115 1.08 5.58 13.58
CA HIS A 115 -0.36 5.40 13.71
C HIS A 115 -0.76 4.05 14.33
N GLY A 116 0.21 3.21 14.69
CA GLY A 116 -0.08 1.90 15.29
C GLY A 116 -0.74 0.93 14.32
N MET A 117 -0.39 0.99 13.05
CA MET A 117 -0.96 0.17 11.99
C MET A 117 0.04 -0.85 11.46
N ALA A 118 -0.46 -1.91 10.83
CA ALA A 118 0.38 -2.87 10.12
C ALA A 118 0.57 -2.44 8.67
N VAL A 119 1.73 -2.73 8.09
CA VAL A 119 1.97 -2.55 6.66
C VAL A 119 1.53 -3.80 5.92
N VAL A 120 0.76 -3.63 4.86
CA VAL A 120 0.32 -4.70 3.98
C VAL A 120 1.14 -4.62 2.70
N THR A 121 1.96 -5.62 2.43
CA THR A 121 2.92 -5.57 1.32
C THR A 121 3.32 -6.97 0.86
N ARG A 122 3.68 -7.08 -0.41
CA ARG A 122 4.33 -8.26 -0.96
C ARG A 122 5.82 -8.29 -0.63
N ASN A 123 6.43 -7.11 -0.43
CA ASN A 123 7.87 -6.95 -0.24
C ASN A 123 8.25 -7.03 1.24
N VAL A 124 7.98 -8.16 1.85
CA VAL A 124 8.18 -8.38 3.29
C VAL A 124 9.62 -8.08 3.72
N ALA A 125 10.60 -8.55 2.94
CA ALA A 125 12.01 -8.38 3.28
C ALA A 125 12.42 -6.92 3.39
N ASP A 126 11.82 -6.04 2.58
CA ASP A 126 12.15 -4.62 2.57
C ASP A 126 11.67 -3.90 3.84
N PHE A 127 10.64 -4.44 4.48
CA PHE A 127 10.04 -3.83 5.68
C PHE A 127 10.50 -4.47 6.98
N GLN A 128 11.07 -5.68 6.94
CA GLN A 128 11.51 -6.38 8.16
C GLN A 128 12.48 -5.56 9.01
N PRO A 129 13.47 -4.87 8.43
CA PRO A 129 14.42 -4.09 9.26
C PRO A 129 13.76 -2.94 10.01
N THR A 130 12.59 -2.50 9.62
CA THR A 130 11.90 -1.36 10.25
C THR A 130 11.21 -1.73 11.57
N GLY A 131 10.98 -3.01 11.81
CA GLY A 131 10.26 -3.47 13.01
C GLY A 131 8.76 -3.28 12.95
N VAL A 132 8.20 -2.79 11.84
CA VAL A 132 6.75 -2.64 11.71
C VAL A 132 6.08 -4.00 11.57
N THR A 133 4.84 -4.11 12.05
CA THR A 133 4.03 -5.33 11.81
C THR A 133 3.71 -5.43 10.33
N ILE A 134 3.94 -6.60 9.74
CA ILE A 134 3.81 -6.82 8.30
C ILE A 134 2.78 -7.91 8.05
N LEU A 135 1.93 -7.69 7.04
CA LEU A 135 1.00 -8.69 6.53
C LEU A 135 1.22 -8.81 5.02
N ASN A 136 1.48 -10.03 4.54
CA ASN A 136 1.59 -10.29 3.10
C ASN A 136 0.31 -10.97 2.62
N PRO A 137 -0.58 -10.24 1.91
CA PRO A 137 -1.87 -10.81 1.51
C PRO A 137 -1.74 -11.88 0.42
N TRP A 138 -0.61 -11.94 -0.29
CA TRP A 138 -0.36 -13.04 -1.24
C TRP A 138 -0.20 -14.38 -0.55
N GLU A 139 0.17 -14.37 0.73
CA GLU A 139 0.34 -15.59 1.52
C GLU A 139 -0.83 -15.83 2.48
N TRP A 140 -1.83 -14.94 2.45
CA TRP A 140 -2.99 -15.07 3.31
C TRP A 140 -3.84 -16.26 2.88
N ARG A 141 -4.28 -17.06 3.85
CA ARG A 141 -5.08 -18.25 3.57
C ARG A 141 -6.35 -18.18 4.36
N ILE A 142 -7.45 -18.53 3.69
CA ILE A 142 -8.72 -18.70 4.37
C ILE A 142 -8.58 -19.93 5.25
N HIS A 143 -8.75 -19.72 6.56
CA HIS A 143 -8.89 -20.87 7.45
C HIS A 143 -10.26 -21.48 7.22
N THR A 144 -10.31 -22.49 6.37
CA THR A 144 -11.49 -23.32 6.33
C THR A 144 -11.42 -24.19 7.58
N CYS A 145 -12.42 -24.07 8.42
CA CYS A 145 -12.60 -25.02 9.49
C CYS A 145 -12.96 -26.36 8.86
N SER A 146 -11.95 -27.11 8.50
CA SER A 146 -12.18 -28.49 8.13
C SER A 146 -11.84 -29.32 9.35
N GLU A 147 -12.77 -30.00 9.78
CA GLU A 147 -12.47 -30.91 10.82
C GLU A 147 -12.56 -32.21 10.40
#